data_1978b1cffa0669509bfc5df022e2f456
#
_entry.id   1978b1cffa0669509bfc5df022e2f456
#
_cell.length_a   1.000
_cell.length_b   1.000
_cell.length_c   1.000
_cell.angle_alpha   90.00
_cell.angle_beta   90.00
_cell.angle_gamma   90.00
#
_symmetry.space_group_name_H-M   'P 1'
#
loop_
_entity.id
_entity.type
_entity.pdbx_description
1 polymer ?
#
loop_
_entity_poly.entity_id
_entity_poly.type
_entity_poly.pdbx_seq_one_letter_code
_entity_poly.pdbx_strand_id
1 'polypeptide(L)'
;LPKEGSANGKIVIDGSLDGEMLDEPVTLLVEEGNVIEISGGSVSEDLISKMDSIRSSVKISQIDKVGTLAEFGFGMNPRSRLSGNQLEDQVVRGSSYVAIGDNSSLGGSSRVGYQIRGVMIKPTVELEDVDLVLEGKVTARKR
;
A
#
# COMPACT_ATOMS: atom_id res chain seq x y z
N LEU A 1 3.28 -7.93 -7.81
CA LEU A 1 1.82 -7.97 -7.87
C LEU A 1 1.31 -8.99 -6.87
N PRO A 2 0.52 -8.58 -5.85
CA PRO A 2 -0.20 -9.55 -5.02
C PRO A 2 -1.15 -10.41 -5.86
N LYS A 3 -1.37 -11.66 -5.46
CA LYS A 3 -2.39 -12.47 -6.10
C LYS A 3 -3.75 -11.86 -5.79
N GLU A 4 -4.48 -11.43 -6.81
CA GLU A 4 -5.81 -10.83 -6.65
C GLU A 4 -6.74 -11.76 -5.85
N GLY A 5 -7.51 -11.18 -4.94
CA GLY A 5 -8.45 -11.92 -4.10
C GLY A 5 -7.82 -12.70 -2.94
N SER A 6 -6.51 -12.66 -2.72
CA SER A 6 -5.89 -13.52 -1.71
C SER A 6 -5.45 -12.78 -0.43
N ALA A 7 -5.28 -11.46 -0.48
CA ALA A 7 -4.82 -10.70 0.68
C ALA A 7 -5.94 -10.52 1.70
N ASN A 8 -5.61 -10.79 2.97
CA ASN A 8 -6.53 -10.59 4.10
C ASN A 8 -5.74 -10.09 5.30
N GLY A 9 -6.31 -9.18 6.07
CA GLY A 9 -5.71 -8.69 7.29
C GLY A 9 -5.69 -7.17 7.40
N LYS A 10 -4.81 -6.68 8.26
CA LYS A 10 -4.69 -5.27 8.60
C LYS A 10 -3.34 -4.73 8.13
N ILE A 11 -3.37 -3.58 7.46
CA ILE A 11 -2.18 -2.84 7.04
C ILE A 11 -2.16 -1.52 7.81
N VAL A 12 -1.06 -1.24 8.49
CA VAL A 12 -0.85 0.03 9.19
C VAL A 12 0.20 0.83 8.43
N ILE A 13 -0.21 1.95 7.88
CA ILE A 13 0.66 2.89 7.16
C ILE A 13 1.05 3.98 8.14
N ASP A 14 2.33 4.11 8.42
CA ASP A 14 2.89 5.01 9.43
C ASP A 14 4.00 5.94 8.90
N GLY A 15 4.30 5.87 7.63
CA GLY A 15 5.31 6.71 6.98
C GLY A 15 4.70 7.85 6.17
N SER A 16 4.30 7.56 4.96
CA SER A 16 3.63 8.51 4.07
C SER A 16 2.46 7.85 3.33
N LEU A 17 1.50 8.65 2.91
CA LEU A 17 0.34 8.20 2.16
C LEU A 17 0.04 9.21 1.05
N ASP A 18 -0.01 8.72 -0.19
CA ASP A 18 -0.31 9.50 -1.40
C ASP A 18 0.55 10.78 -1.55
N GLY A 19 1.81 10.72 -1.11
CA GLY A 19 2.74 11.85 -1.18
C GLY A 19 2.67 12.82 0.00
N GLU A 20 1.98 12.46 1.08
CA GLU A 20 1.94 13.23 2.31
C GLU A 20 2.55 12.44 3.47
N MET A 21 3.39 13.11 4.27
CA MET A 21 3.90 12.54 5.52
C MET A 21 2.77 12.44 6.53
N LEU A 22 2.69 11.31 7.23
CA LEU A 22 1.65 11.06 8.21
C LEU A 22 2.10 11.49 9.61
N ASP A 23 1.27 12.29 10.29
CA ASP A 23 1.41 12.59 11.72
C ASP A 23 0.83 11.45 12.59
N GLU A 24 -0.19 10.77 12.10
CA GLU A 24 -0.85 9.63 12.73
C GLU A 24 -0.99 8.47 11.75
N PRO A 25 -0.82 7.21 12.20
CA PRO A 25 -0.97 6.06 11.34
C PRO A 25 -2.38 5.92 10.76
N VAL A 26 -2.45 5.49 9.50
CA VAL A 26 -3.69 5.08 8.83
C VAL A 26 -3.75 3.57 8.76
N THR A 27 -4.86 3.00 9.18
CA THR A 27 -5.11 1.56 9.16
C THR A 27 -6.08 1.21 8.04
N LEU A 28 -5.70 0.22 7.24
CA LEU A 28 -6.52 -0.38 6.20
C LEU A 28 -6.91 -1.80 6.63
N LEU A 29 -8.19 -2.13 6.59
CA LEU A 29 -8.66 -3.50 6.69
C LEU A 29 -8.84 -4.05 5.26
N VAL A 30 -8.21 -5.19 5.00
CA VAL A 30 -8.22 -5.84 3.68
C VAL A 30 -8.90 -7.19 3.79
N GLU A 31 -9.88 -7.43 2.93
CA GLU A 31 -10.53 -8.72 2.75
C GLU A 31 -10.56 -9.08 1.26
N GLU A 32 -10.21 -10.32 0.97
CA GLU A 32 -10.19 -10.85 -0.41
C GLU A 32 -9.51 -9.89 -1.40
N GLY A 33 -8.38 -9.32 -0.99
CA GLY A 33 -7.57 -8.43 -1.82
C GLY A 33 -8.11 -7.01 -2.01
N ASN A 34 -9.16 -6.62 -1.28
CA ASN A 34 -9.74 -5.29 -1.35
C ASN A 34 -9.73 -4.60 0.02
N VAL A 35 -9.46 -3.31 0.02
CA VAL A 35 -9.62 -2.44 1.18
C VAL A 35 -11.10 -2.22 1.42
N ILE A 36 -11.59 -2.69 2.57
CA ILE A 36 -13.01 -2.60 2.96
C ILE A 36 -13.25 -1.55 4.05
N GLU A 37 -12.23 -1.19 4.82
CA GLU A 37 -12.32 -0.16 5.86
C GLU A 37 -11.01 0.62 5.93
N ILE A 38 -11.12 1.92 6.18
CA ILE A 38 -10.00 2.85 6.36
C ILE A 38 -10.27 3.64 7.63
N SER A 39 -9.27 3.71 8.51
CA SER A 39 -9.38 4.42 9.79
C SER A 39 -8.05 5.01 10.25
N GLY A 40 -8.11 6.00 11.15
CA GLY A 40 -6.95 6.65 11.75
C GLY A 40 -6.49 7.91 11.02
N GLY A 41 -6.18 8.95 11.80
CA GLY A 41 -5.73 10.25 11.32
C GLY A 41 -6.74 11.04 10.46
N SER A 42 -6.48 12.31 10.25
CA SER A 42 -7.32 13.17 9.38
C SER A 42 -7.22 12.75 7.89
N VAL A 43 -6.08 12.23 7.49
CA VAL A 43 -5.82 11.78 6.10
C VAL A 43 -6.73 10.63 5.69
N SER A 44 -7.26 9.84 6.64
CA SER A 44 -8.18 8.74 6.33
C SER A 44 -9.50 9.22 5.72
N GLU A 45 -10.04 10.36 6.16
CA GLU A 45 -11.27 10.93 5.64
C GLU A 45 -11.08 11.43 4.19
N ASP A 46 -9.93 12.06 3.92
CA ASP A 46 -9.56 12.51 2.58
C ASP A 46 -9.40 11.33 1.62
N LEU A 47 -8.77 10.26 2.09
CA LEU A 47 -8.60 9.03 1.32
C LEU A 47 -9.95 8.36 0.99
N ILE A 48 -10.86 8.27 1.96
CA ILE A 48 -12.22 7.72 1.77
C ILE A 48 -12.95 8.56 0.73
N SER A 49 -12.94 9.89 0.88
CA SER A 49 -13.60 10.83 -0.04
C SER A 49 -13.04 10.71 -1.46
N LYS A 50 -11.74 10.58 -1.60
CA LYS A 50 -11.07 10.35 -2.89
C LYS A 50 -11.50 9.04 -3.53
N MET A 51 -11.53 7.95 -2.78
CA MET A 51 -11.96 6.64 -3.28
C MET A 51 -13.45 6.66 -3.69
N ASP A 52 -14.32 7.34 -2.96
CA ASP A 52 -15.73 7.46 -3.30
C ASP A 52 -15.94 8.30 -4.57
N SER A 53 -15.19 9.37 -4.74
CA SER A 53 -15.17 10.14 -5.99
C SER A 53 -14.78 9.29 -7.19
N ILE A 54 -13.77 8.43 -7.03
CA ILE A 54 -13.31 7.52 -8.07
C ILE A 54 -14.38 6.47 -8.38
N ARG A 55 -15.02 5.88 -7.38
CA ARG A 55 -16.15 4.94 -7.57
C ARG A 55 -17.25 5.52 -8.42
N SER A 56 -17.50 6.83 -8.28
CA SER A 56 -18.50 7.54 -9.07
C SER A 56 -18.08 7.80 -10.52
N SER A 57 -16.80 7.74 -10.83
CA SER A 57 -16.24 8.07 -12.15
C SER A 57 -15.84 6.87 -13.01
N VAL A 58 -15.59 5.72 -12.38
CA VAL A 58 -15.19 4.50 -13.09
C VAL A 58 -16.37 3.76 -13.70
N LYS A 59 -16.08 2.88 -14.66
CA LYS A 59 -17.10 1.97 -15.24
C LYS A 59 -17.68 1.06 -14.17
N ILE A 60 -18.95 0.71 -14.26
CA ILE A 60 -19.66 -0.17 -13.33
C ILE A 60 -18.88 -1.47 -13.06
N SER A 61 -18.27 -2.07 -14.10
CA SER A 61 -17.46 -3.29 -13.98
C SER A 61 -16.16 -3.12 -13.18
N GLN A 62 -15.79 -1.89 -12.81
CA GLN A 62 -14.57 -1.56 -12.08
C GLN A 62 -14.85 -0.98 -10.69
N ILE A 63 -16.09 -0.76 -10.30
CA ILE A 63 -16.45 -0.17 -9.01
C ILE A 63 -15.89 -0.99 -7.85
N ASP A 64 -16.05 -2.30 -7.88
CA ASP A 64 -15.55 -3.22 -6.85
C ASP A 64 -14.01 -3.34 -6.82
N LYS A 65 -13.34 -2.77 -7.83
CA LYS A 65 -11.87 -2.81 -7.95
C LYS A 65 -11.18 -1.54 -7.45
N VAL A 66 -11.94 -0.54 -7.03
CA VAL A 66 -11.39 0.73 -6.52
C VAL A 66 -10.51 0.50 -5.29
N GLY A 67 -10.86 -0.46 -4.42
CA GLY A 67 -10.11 -0.84 -3.23
C GLY A 67 -9.06 -1.94 -3.45
N THR A 68 -8.79 -2.36 -4.67
CA THR A 68 -7.86 -3.47 -4.94
C THR A 68 -6.47 -3.20 -4.37
N LEU A 69 -5.92 -4.15 -3.60
CA LEU A 69 -4.52 -4.14 -3.21
C LEU A 69 -3.67 -4.45 -4.46
N ALA A 70 -3.19 -3.39 -5.08
CA ALA A 70 -2.62 -3.42 -6.43
C ALA A 70 -1.16 -3.86 -6.43
N GLU A 71 -0.40 -3.42 -5.44
CA GLU A 71 1.04 -3.62 -5.38
C GLU A 71 1.52 -3.75 -3.94
N PHE A 72 2.58 -4.54 -3.74
CA PHE A 72 3.35 -4.60 -2.51
C PHE A 72 4.84 -4.61 -2.88
N GLY A 73 5.65 -3.84 -2.18
CA GLY A 73 7.07 -3.77 -2.46
C GLY A 73 7.90 -3.32 -1.26
N PHE A 74 9.23 -3.37 -1.45
CA PHE A 74 10.22 -2.96 -0.46
C PHE A 74 11.13 -1.88 -1.00
N GLY A 75 11.46 -0.92 -0.15
CA GLY A 75 12.50 0.05 -0.43
C GLY A 75 13.90 -0.56 -0.25
N MET A 76 14.75 -0.36 -1.25
CA MET A 76 16.13 -0.88 -1.26
C MET A 76 17.18 0.20 -1.46
N ASN A 77 16.78 1.45 -1.68
CA ASN A 77 17.71 2.56 -1.93
C ASN A 77 18.23 3.16 -0.62
N PRO A 78 19.54 3.00 -0.30
CA PRO A 78 20.11 3.53 0.93
C PRO A 78 20.31 5.05 0.93
N ARG A 79 20.13 5.70 -0.23
CA ARG A 79 20.28 7.18 -0.39
C ARG A 79 18.96 7.91 -0.32
N SER A 80 17.83 7.23 -0.51
CA SER A 80 16.50 7.83 -0.41
C SER A 80 16.09 8.04 1.04
N ARG A 81 15.27 9.06 1.27
CA ARG A 81 14.71 9.41 2.57
C ARG A 81 13.23 9.68 2.45
N LEU A 82 12.49 9.40 3.52
CA LEU A 82 11.10 9.79 3.62
C LEU A 82 10.98 11.32 3.62
N SER A 83 10.22 11.84 2.67
CA SER A 83 10.09 13.29 2.44
C SER A 83 8.68 13.74 2.06
N GLY A 84 7.75 12.81 1.87
CA GLY A 84 6.44 13.07 1.27
C GLY A 84 6.47 13.02 -0.26
N ASN A 85 7.61 12.68 -0.86
CA ASN A 85 7.68 12.43 -2.30
C ASN A 85 7.41 10.95 -2.56
N GLN A 86 6.26 10.63 -3.13
CA GLN A 86 5.80 9.27 -3.37
C GLN A 86 6.83 8.38 -4.09
N LEU A 87 7.53 8.92 -5.10
CA LEU A 87 8.51 8.16 -5.88
C LEU A 87 9.79 7.89 -5.10
N GLU A 88 10.14 8.78 -4.18
CA GLU A 88 11.30 8.61 -3.30
C GLU A 88 10.97 7.73 -2.11
N ASP A 89 9.83 7.97 -1.47
CA ASP A 89 9.42 7.30 -0.23
C ASP A 89 9.29 5.78 -0.39
N GLN A 90 8.73 5.32 -1.52
CA GLN A 90 8.55 3.89 -1.80
C GLN A 90 9.85 3.10 -1.97
N VAL A 91 10.96 3.77 -2.25
CA VAL A 91 12.26 3.11 -2.48
C VAL A 91 13.21 3.21 -1.28
N VAL A 92 12.82 3.88 -0.22
CA VAL A 92 13.65 4.04 1.00
C VAL A 92 14.03 2.68 1.57
N ARG A 93 15.33 2.44 1.74
CA ARG A 93 15.80 1.17 2.26
C ARG A 93 15.28 0.92 3.68
N GLY A 94 14.69 -0.25 3.86
CA GLY A 94 14.13 -0.67 5.14
C GLY A 94 12.69 -0.21 5.35
N SER A 95 12.03 0.31 4.32
CA SER A 95 10.59 0.50 4.26
C SER A 95 9.92 -0.59 3.43
N SER A 96 8.62 -0.72 3.56
CA SER A 96 7.77 -1.40 2.58
C SER A 96 6.64 -0.46 2.16
N TYR A 97 6.01 -0.76 1.04
CA TYR A 97 4.86 0.00 0.57
C TYR A 97 3.78 -0.90 0.01
N VAL A 98 2.57 -0.39 0.05
CA VAL A 98 1.42 -0.95 -0.65
C VAL A 98 0.85 0.08 -1.60
N ALA A 99 0.28 -0.37 -2.71
CA ALA A 99 -0.53 0.46 -3.59
C ALA A 99 -1.96 -0.08 -3.64
N ILE A 100 -2.94 0.84 -3.68
CA ILE A 100 -4.36 0.56 -3.80
C ILE A 100 -4.82 1.13 -5.14
N GLY A 101 -5.63 0.38 -5.89
CA GLY A 101 -6.24 0.84 -7.13
C GLY A 101 -5.84 0.07 -8.37
N ASP A 102 -5.32 0.75 -9.37
CA ASP A 102 -4.98 0.17 -10.68
C ASP A 102 -3.75 -0.74 -10.62
N ASN A 103 -3.86 -1.94 -11.15
CA ASN A 103 -2.76 -2.89 -11.28
C ASN A 103 -2.58 -3.40 -12.72
N SER A 104 -3.24 -2.75 -13.66
CA SER A 104 -3.23 -3.18 -15.06
C SER A 104 -1.85 -3.16 -15.72
N SER A 105 -0.99 -2.21 -15.32
CA SER A 105 0.40 -2.13 -15.77
C SER A 105 1.26 -3.32 -15.34
N LEU A 106 0.84 -4.01 -14.27
CA LEU A 106 1.48 -5.22 -13.75
C LEU A 106 0.80 -6.51 -14.21
N GLY A 107 -0.17 -6.42 -15.10
CA GLY A 107 -0.93 -7.55 -15.63
C GLY A 107 -2.16 -7.94 -14.80
N GLY A 108 -2.58 -7.10 -13.86
CA GLY A 108 -3.79 -7.29 -13.07
C GLY A 108 -5.07 -6.87 -13.78
N SER A 109 -6.21 -7.09 -13.12
CA SER A 109 -7.54 -6.86 -13.70
C SER A 109 -8.18 -5.53 -13.27
N SER A 110 -7.60 -4.82 -12.31
CA SER A 110 -8.06 -3.49 -11.89
C SER A 110 -7.63 -2.42 -12.88
N ARG A 111 -8.58 -1.67 -13.43
CA ARG A 111 -8.39 -0.60 -14.43
C ARG A 111 -9.14 0.65 -14.00
N VAL A 112 -8.82 1.13 -12.82
CA VAL A 112 -9.49 2.29 -12.20
C VAL A 112 -8.80 3.62 -12.48
N GLY A 113 -7.63 3.58 -13.13
CA GLY A 113 -6.92 4.76 -13.60
C GLY A 113 -6.20 5.56 -12.51
N TYR A 114 -6.03 5.02 -11.31
CA TYR A 114 -5.29 5.64 -10.22
C TYR A 114 -4.58 4.62 -9.36
N GLN A 115 -3.55 5.06 -8.66
CA GLN A 115 -2.91 4.33 -7.56
C GLN A 115 -2.66 5.27 -6.39
N ILE A 116 -3.00 4.81 -5.21
CA ILE A 116 -2.65 5.45 -3.93
C ILE A 116 -1.60 4.57 -3.26
N ARG A 117 -0.46 5.15 -2.87
CA ARG A 117 0.64 4.43 -2.22
C ARG A 117 0.78 4.84 -0.78
N GLY A 118 0.88 3.83 0.09
CA GLY A 118 1.17 3.99 1.50
C GLY A 118 2.50 3.33 1.86
N VAL A 119 3.35 4.04 2.58
CA VAL A 119 4.68 3.59 3.00
C VAL A 119 4.68 3.26 4.49
N MET A 120 5.19 2.08 4.82
CA MET A 120 5.36 1.58 6.18
C MET A 120 6.83 1.66 6.59
N ILE A 121 7.08 2.22 7.79
CA ILE A 121 8.42 2.38 8.35
C ILE A 121 8.78 1.12 9.14
N LYS A 122 10.00 0.63 8.95
CA LYS A 122 10.56 -0.52 9.69
C LYS A 122 9.64 -1.74 9.74
N PRO A 123 9.09 -2.19 8.60
CA PRO A 123 8.23 -3.37 8.57
C PRO A 123 9.02 -4.62 8.92
N THR A 124 8.31 -5.64 9.39
CA THR A 124 8.77 -7.03 9.35
C THR A 124 8.03 -7.74 8.23
N VAL A 125 8.77 -8.38 7.35
CA VAL A 125 8.21 -9.13 6.21
C VAL A 125 8.77 -10.54 6.21
N GLU A 126 7.87 -11.48 6.33
CA GLU A 126 8.15 -12.92 6.37
C GLU A 126 7.61 -13.58 5.11
N LEU A 127 8.39 -14.47 4.55
CA LEU A 127 7.98 -15.34 3.46
C LEU A 127 8.24 -16.78 3.88
N GLU A 128 7.18 -17.52 4.19
CA GLU A 128 7.28 -18.87 4.77
C GLU A 128 8.17 -18.86 6.03
N ASP A 129 9.34 -19.51 5.97
CA ASP A 129 10.30 -19.60 7.08
C ASP A 129 11.48 -18.61 6.93
N VAL A 130 11.37 -17.61 6.08
CA VAL A 130 12.44 -16.65 5.80
C VAL A 130 12.01 -15.22 6.15
N ASP A 131 12.77 -14.58 7.03
CA ASP A 131 12.66 -13.15 7.24
C ASP A 131 13.33 -12.41 6.08
N LEU A 132 12.56 -11.77 5.22
CA LEU A 132 13.08 -10.93 4.14
C LEU A 132 13.49 -9.55 4.67
N VAL A 133 12.67 -8.99 5.54
CA VAL A 133 12.91 -7.74 6.23
C VAL A 133 12.54 -7.94 7.70
N LEU A 134 13.40 -7.55 8.61
CA LEU A 134 13.16 -7.60 10.05
C LEU A 134 13.36 -6.20 10.65
N GLU A 135 12.28 -5.61 11.15
CA GLU A 135 12.27 -4.23 11.71
C GLU A 135 13.01 -3.23 10.80
N GLY A 136 12.70 -3.26 9.51
CA GLY A 136 13.32 -2.41 8.49
C GLY A 136 14.73 -2.82 8.04
N LYS A 137 15.27 -3.92 8.53
CA LYS A 137 16.56 -4.44 8.08
C LYS A 137 16.36 -5.57 7.09
N VAL A 138 16.89 -5.39 5.89
CA VAL A 138 16.91 -6.47 4.87
C VAL A 138 17.85 -7.57 5.31
N THR A 139 17.33 -8.75 5.55
CA THR A 139 18.09 -9.88 6.17
C THR A 139 18.21 -11.06 5.24
N ALA A 140 17.17 -11.45 4.54
CA ALA A 140 17.11 -12.67 3.74
C ALA A 140 17.64 -13.92 4.48
N ARG A 141 17.40 -14.03 5.78
CA ARG A 141 17.86 -15.15 6.62
C ARG A 141 16.71 -16.12 6.88
N LYS A 142 17.01 -17.42 6.76
CA LYS A 142 16.13 -18.47 7.31
C LYS A 142 16.04 -18.33 8.82
N ARG A 143 14.86 -18.48 9.36
CA ARG A 143 14.60 -18.63 10.78
C ARG A 143 15.15 -19.94 11.31
#